data_50c637e2f3e9bfae2fa2d2431bbae209
#
_entry.id   50c637e2f3e9bfae2fa2d2431bbae209
#
_cell.length_a   1.000
_cell.length_b   1.000
_cell.length_c   1.000
_cell.angle_alpha   90.00
_cell.angle_beta   90.00
_cell.angle_gamma   90.00
#
_symmetry.space_group_name_H-M   'P 1'
#
loop_
_entity.id
_entity.type
_entity.pdbx_description
1 polymer ?
#
loop_
_entity_poly.entity_id
_entity_poly.type
_entity_poly.pdbx_seq_one_letter_code
_entity_poly.pdbx_strand_id
1 'polypeptide(L)'
;MKILYAASEATPFAKSGGLADVAGSLPKALVKDGVDARVIMPLYGDLKFRDKLEYVTNYSVPVGWRSQYCGLFKAEVDGVTYYFLDNEYYFKRRGLYGFYDDGERFAFFSRAVLETLFYIDFTPDIINCNDWQTALVPVYLNLYYRHLDMPAARIFPFRRPSSAAI
;
A
#
# COMPACT_ATOMS: atom_id res chain seq x y z
N MET A 1 7.79 9.92 14.76
CA MET A 1 6.83 8.83 14.46
C MET A 1 6.83 8.60 12.96
N LYS A 2 6.89 7.33 12.54
CA LYS A 2 6.90 6.91 11.13
C LYS A 2 5.63 6.12 10.81
N ILE A 3 4.90 6.51 9.77
CA ILE A 3 3.62 5.87 9.41
C ILE A 3 3.68 5.43 7.95
N LEU A 4 3.41 4.15 7.67
CA LEU A 4 3.16 3.64 6.34
C LEU A 4 1.65 3.55 6.10
N TYR A 5 1.16 4.30 5.14
CA TYR A 5 -0.24 4.34 4.76
C TYR A 5 -0.48 3.38 3.59
N ALA A 6 -0.97 2.18 3.87
CA ALA A 6 -1.28 1.19 2.85
C ALA A 6 -2.71 1.43 2.33
N ALA A 7 -2.85 1.68 1.04
CA ALA A 7 -4.12 1.93 0.38
C ALA A 7 -4.09 1.39 -1.06
N SER A 8 -5.23 0.99 -1.57
CA SER A 8 -5.35 0.53 -2.95
C SER A 8 -5.42 1.66 -3.96
N GLU A 9 -5.72 2.87 -3.53
CA GLU A 9 -5.78 4.08 -4.35
C GLU A 9 -5.40 5.32 -3.52
N ALA A 10 -4.80 6.32 -4.17
CA ALA A 10 -4.47 7.61 -3.56
C ALA A 10 -4.38 8.70 -4.64
N THR A 11 -4.92 9.89 -4.37
CA THR A 11 -4.70 11.05 -5.22
C THR A 11 -3.26 11.56 -5.07
N PRO A 12 -2.63 12.05 -6.15
CA PRO A 12 -3.18 12.33 -7.49
C PRO A 12 -3.07 11.15 -8.48
N PHE A 13 -2.62 9.97 -8.06
CA PHE A 13 -2.20 8.87 -8.94
C PHE A 13 -3.35 8.02 -9.45
N ALA A 14 -4.21 7.53 -8.55
CA ALA A 14 -5.37 6.73 -8.89
C ALA A 14 -6.54 7.07 -7.98
N LYS A 15 -7.76 7.11 -8.55
CA LYS A 15 -8.98 7.43 -7.80
C LYS A 15 -10.18 6.74 -8.42
N SER A 16 -10.91 5.99 -7.60
CA SER A 16 -12.25 5.48 -7.91
C SER A 16 -13.31 6.01 -6.94
N GLY A 17 -12.92 6.38 -5.72
CA GLY A 17 -13.83 6.82 -4.67
C GLY A 17 -13.18 7.74 -3.63
N GLY A 18 -13.86 7.86 -2.49
CA GLY A 18 -13.41 8.73 -1.39
C GLY A 18 -12.16 8.25 -0.67
N LEU A 19 -11.81 6.96 -0.78
CA LEU A 19 -10.57 6.42 -0.22
C LEU A 19 -9.35 7.16 -0.77
N ALA A 20 -9.32 7.40 -2.08
CA ALA A 20 -8.21 8.09 -2.74
C ALA A 20 -7.99 9.50 -2.20
N ASP A 21 -9.07 10.23 -1.88
CA ASP A 21 -8.97 11.58 -1.32
C ASP A 21 -8.37 11.56 0.08
N VAL A 22 -8.80 10.61 0.92
CA VAL A 22 -8.25 10.43 2.28
C VAL A 22 -6.78 10.01 2.20
N ALA A 23 -6.45 9.00 1.39
CA ALA A 23 -5.09 8.50 1.24
C ALA A 23 -4.14 9.51 0.59
N GLY A 24 -4.67 10.48 -0.16
CA GLY A 24 -3.90 11.58 -0.74
C GLY A 24 -3.79 12.82 0.14
N SER A 25 -4.70 13.03 1.10
CA SER A 25 -4.72 14.26 1.93
C SER A 25 -4.18 14.06 3.34
N LEU A 26 -4.55 12.96 4.02
CA LEU A 26 -4.13 12.71 5.40
C LEU A 26 -2.61 12.58 5.56
N PRO A 27 -1.88 11.82 4.71
CA PRO A 27 -0.42 11.77 4.80
C PRO A 27 0.24 13.14 4.66
N LYS A 28 -0.29 14.01 3.78
CA LYS A 28 0.21 15.38 3.61
C LYS A 28 0.01 16.23 4.87
N ALA A 29 -1.13 16.10 5.53
CA ALA A 29 -1.37 16.79 6.80
C ALA A 29 -0.41 16.30 7.88
N LEU A 30 -0.22 14.99 7.99
CA LEU A 30 0.70 14.39 8.96
C LEU A 30 2.15 14.83 8.75
N VAL A 31 2.60 14.93 7.49
CA VAL A 31 3.95 15.43 7.17
C VAL A 31 4.12 16.89 7.59
N LYS A 32 3.10 17.73 7.39
CA LYS A 32 3.11 19.14 7.87
C LYS A 32 3.22 19.21 9.40
N ASP A 33 2.69 18.24 10.11
CA ASP A 33 2.75 18.13 11.57
C ASP A 33 4.05 17.41 12.05
N GLY A 34 5.02 17.20 11.18
CA GLY A 34 6.33 16.62 11.50
C GLY A 34 6.36 15.09 11.63
N VAL A 35 5.35 14.39 11.12
CA VAL A 35 5.32 12.92 11.04
C VAL A 35 5.93 12.47 9.71
N ASP A 36 6.84 11.48 9.72
CA ASP A 36 7.29 10.82 8.48
C ASP A 36 6.19 9.85 8.01
N ALA A 37 5.25 10.37 7.22
CA ALA A 37 4.14 9.60 6.66
C ALA A 37 4.41 9.31 5.19
N ARG A 38 4.36 8.02 4.83
CA ARG A 38 4.55 7.53 3.46
C ARG A 38 3.35 6.70 3.01
N VAL A 39 3.11 6.66 1.72
CA VAL A 39 2.00 5.91 1.12
C VAL A 39 2.54 4.73 0.32
N ILE A 40 1.85 3.58 0.35
CA ILE A 40 2.14 2.44 -0.50
C ILE A 40 0.87 1.96 -1.18
N MET A 41 0.92 1.77 -2.50
CA MET A 41 -0.22 1.41 -3.33
C MET A 41 0.18 0.54 -4.53
N PRO A 42 -0.77 -0.15 -5.19
CA PRO A 42 -0.47 -0.86 -6.44
C PRO A 42 -0.09 0.08 -7.59
N LEU A 43 0.79 -0.39 -8.48
CA LEU A 43 1.11 0.29 -9.74
C LEU A 43 0.13 -0.15 -10.83
N TYR A 44 -1.00 0.54 -10.95
CA TYR A 44 -2.00 0.23 -11.97
C TYR A 44 -1.54 0.62 -13.39
N GLY A 45 -2.09 -0.07 -14.40
CA GLY A 45 -1.80 0.22 -15.81
C GLY A 45 -2.14 1.64 -16.20
N ASP A 46 -3.28 2.14 -15.70
CA ASP A 46 -3.81 3.48 -15.99
C ASP A 46 -3.37 4.55 -14.96
N LEU A 47 -2.28 4.30 -14.23
CA LEU A 47 -1.78 5.22 -13.20
C LEU A 47 -1.34 6.55 -13.84
N LYS A 48 -1.79 7.67 -13.29
CA LYS A 48 -1.34 9.00 -13.69
C LYS A 48 0.13 9.22 -13.29
N PHE A 49 0.86 9.94 -14.12
CA PHE A 49 2.27 10.30 -13.87
C PHE A 49 3.22 9.09 -13.77
N ARG A 50 2.88 7.98 -14.40
CA ARG A 50 3.72 6.76 -14.42
C ARG A 50 5.13 7.02 -14.96
N ASP A 51 5.27 7.92 -15.90
CA ASP A 51 6.53 8.37 -16.50
C ASP A 51 7.48 9.12 -15.53
N LYS A 52 6.96 9.58 -14.40
CA LYS A 52 7.69 10.29 -13.35
C LYS A 52 8.14 9.41 -12.19
N LEU A 53 7.84 8.12 -12.24
CA LEU A 53 8.20 7.19 -11.18
C LEU A 53 9.67 6.79 -11.28
N GLU A 54 10.36 6.83 -10.15
CA GLU A 54 11.72 6.32 -10.00
C GLU A 54 11.66 4.82 -9.66
N TYR A 55 12.37 4.00 -10.42
CA TYR A 55 12.56 2.59 -10.08
C TYR A 55 13.51 2.45 -8.89
N VAL A 56 13.13 1.65 -7.91
CA VAL A 56 13.93 1.38 -6.71
C VAL A 56 14.60 0.01 -6.80
N THR A 57 13.81 -1.05 -6.90
CA THR A 57 14.29 -2.44 -6.95
C THR A 57 13.15 -3.38 -7.38
N ASN A 58 13.44 -4.69 -7.38
CA ASN A 58 12.43 -5.73 -7.49
C ASN A 58 12.76 -6.89 -6.54
N TYR A 59 11.74 -7.65 -6.20
CA TYR A 59 11.82 -8.82 -5.33
C TYR A 59 10.69 -9.80 -5.62
N SER A 60 10.75 -10.96 -4.99
CA SER A 60 9.71 -11.98 -5.08
C SER A 60 8.80 -11.96 -3.87
N VAL A 61 7.50 -12.09 -4.09
CA VAL A 61 6.45 -12.12 -3.07
C VAL A 61 5.79 -13.50 -3.05
N PRO A 62 5.80 -14.21 -1.92
CA PRO A 62 5.09 -15.48 -1.80
C PRO A 62 3.57 -15.30 -1.86
N VAL A 63 2.90 -16.04 -2.74
CA VAL A 63 1.43 -16.09 -2.85
C VAL A 63 0.99 -17.54 -2.88
N GLY A 64 0.57 -18.07 -1.74
CA GLY A 64 0.34 -19.49 -1.58
C GLY A 64 1.62 -20.31 -1.86
N TRP A 65 1.55 -21.21 -2.82
CA TRP A 65 2.68 -22.04 -3.28
C TRP A 65 3.54 -21.39 -4.37
N ARG A 66 3.13 -20.21 -4.87
CA ARG A 66 3.80 -19.49 -5.95
C ARG A 66 4.69 -18.36 -5.40
N SER A 67 5.67 -17.98 -6.20
CA SER A 67 6.47 -16.77 -6.00
C SER A 67 6.18 -15.80 -7.14
N GLN A 68 5.72 -14.61 -6.82
CA GLN A 68 5.32 -13.59 -7.79
C GLN A 68 6.31 -12.44 -7.81
N TYR A 69 6.62 -11.94 -8.99
CA TYR A 69 7.43 -10.74 -9.17
C TYR A 69 6.75 -9.52 -8.54
N CYS A 70 7.54 -8.66 -7.91
CA CYS A 70 7.12 -7.34 -7.47
C CYS A 70 8.20 -6.31 -7.80
N GLY A 71 7.91 -5.38 -8.69
CA GLY A 71 8.73 -4.20 -8.89
C GLY A 71 8.34 -3.12 -7.89
N LEU A 72 9.33 -2.40 -7.37
CA LEU A 72 9.15 -1.28 -6.47
C LEU A 72 9.55 0.02 -7.16
N PHE A 73 8.62 0.94 -7.21
CA PHE A 73 8.84 2.31 -7.69
C PHE A 73 8.47 3.31 -6.60
N LYS A 74 8.98 4.54 -6.72
CA LYS A 74 8.64 5.64 -5.81
C LYS A 74 8.43 6.95 -6.56
N ALA A 75 7.72 7.86 -5.93
CA ALA A 75 7.64 9.28 -6.28
C ALA A 75 7.45 10.11 -5.01
N GLU A 76 7.76 11.39 -5.10
CA GLU A 76 7.49 12.34 -4.02
C GLU A 76 6.51 13.40 -4.51
N VAL A 77 5.45 13.63 -3.72
CA VAL A 77 4.45 14.67 -3.99
C VAL A 77 4.11 15.38 -2.69
N ASP A 78 4.29 16.69 -2.67
CA ASP A 78 3.98 17.56 -1.50
C ASP A 78 4.68 17.11 -0.21
N GLY A 79 5.92 16.62 -0.32
CA GLY A 79 6.73 16.13 0.80
C GLY A 79 6.36 14.72 1.29
N VAL A 80 5.41 14.04 0.63
CA VAL A 80 5.03 12.66 0.91
C VAL A 80 5.71 11.72 -0.08
N THR A 81 6.40 10.70 0.41
CA THR A 81 6.92 9.61 -0.42
C THR A 81 5.81 8.59 -0.69
N TYR A 82 5.57 8.31 -1.97
CA TYR A 82 4.67 7.27 -2.45
C TYR A 82 5.48 6.11 -3.00
N TYR A 83 5.17 4.89 -2.55
CA TYR A 83 5.68 3.64 -3.09
C TYR A 83 4.63 2.97 -3.96
N PHE A 84 5.06 2.38 -5.08
CA PHE A 84 4.18 1.69 -6.02
C PHE A 84 4.68 0.26 -6.24
N LEU A 85 3.77 -0.70 -6.07
CA LEU A 85 4.05 -2.12 -6.20
C LEU A 85 3.60 -2.61 -7.57
N ASP A 86 4.57 -2.93 -8.42
CA ASP A 86 4.35 -3.37 -9.79
C ASP A 86 4.25 -4.88 -9.89
N ASN A 87 3.13 -5.33 -10.41
CA ASN A 87 2.95 -6.65 -10.97
C ASN A 87 1.95 -6.54 -12.11
N GLU A 88 2.42 -6.62 -13.35
CA GLU A 88 1.57 -6.42 -14.54
C GLU A 88 0.43 -7.43 -14.61
N TYR A 89 0.64 -8.67 -14.20
CA TYR A 89 -0.41 -9.68 -14.21
C TYR A 89 -1.60 -9.28 -13.33
N TYR A 90 -1.34 -8.70 -12.16
CA TYR A 90 -2.39 -8.29 -11.23
C TYR A 90 -2.93 -6.89 -11.49
N PHE A 91 -2.07 -5.93 -11.90
CA PHE A 91 -2.45 -4.51 -11.86
C PHE A 91 -2.45 -3.78 -13.20
N LYS A 92 -1.90 -4.36 -14.28
CA LYS A 92 -1.96 -3.76 -15.61
C LYS A 92 -3.29 -4.09 -16.30
N ARG A 93 -4.38 -3.57 -15.75
CA ARG A 93 -5.74 -3.81 -16.21
C ARG A 93 -6.52 -2.50 -16.29
N ARG A 94 -7.61 -2.47 -17.05
CA ARG A 94 -8.54 -1.35 -17.06
C ARG A 94 -9.36 -1.35 -15.77
N GLY A 95 -9.28 -0.26 -15.00
CA GLY A 95 -9.95 -0.13 -13.72
C GLY A 95 -9.17 -0.73 -12.55
N LEU A 96 -9.58 -0.37 -11.35
CA LEU A 96 -8.89 -0.72 -10.12
C LEU A 96 -9.40 -2.02 -9.49
N TYR A 97 -10.72 -2.27 -9.57
CA TYR A 97 -11.45 -3.34 -8.89
C TYR A 97 -12.49 -3.99 -9.80
N GLY A 98 -13.12 -5.05 -9.30
CA GLY A 98 -14.22 -5.73 -9.96
C GLY A 98 -13.80 -6.92 -10.82
N PHE A 99 -12.62 -7.47 -10.56
CA PHE A 99 -12.13 -8.68 -11.25
C PHE A 99 -12.40 -9.92 -10.41
N TYR A 100 -12.61 -11.05 -11.08
CA TYR A 100 -12.91 -12.34 -10.42
C TYR A 100 -11.79 -12.79 -9.47
N ASP A 101 -10.56 -12.35 -9.70
CA ASP A 101 -9.37 -12.66 -8.92
C ASP A 101 -8.94 -11.55 -7.95
N ASP A 102 -9.82 -10.60 -7.62
CA ASP A 102 -9.51 -9.51 -6.70
C ASP A 102 -9.01 -10.00 -5.34
N GLY A 103 -9.51 -11.15 -4.87
CA GLY A 103 -9.03 -11.77 -3.65
C GLY A 103 -7.52 -12.08 -3.71
N GLU A 104 -7.06 -12.70 -4.79
CA GLU A 104 -5.64 -13.01 -5.00
C GLU A 104 -4.80 -11.75 -5.24
N ARG A 105 -5.30 -10.82 -6.04
CA ARG A 105 -4.64 -9.53 -6.33
C ARG A 105 -4.29 -8.78 -5.06
N PHE A 106 -5.24 -8.65 -4.15
CA PHE A 106 -5.04 -7.91 -2.92
C PHE A 106 -4.44 -8.74 -1.78
N ALA A 107 -4.48 -10.07 -1.87
CA ALA A 107 -3.62 -10.94 -1.07
C ALA A 107 -2.15 -10.74 -1.43
N PHE A 108 -1.81 -10.72 -2.75
CA PHE A 108 -0.48 -10.36 -3.23
C PHE A 108 -0.07 -8.96 -2.72
N PHE A 109 -0.92 -7.94 -2.93
CA PHE A 109 -0.64 -6.57 -2.49
C PHE A 109 -0.35 -6.50 -0.98
N SER A 110 -1.20 -7.09 -0.17
CA SER A 110 -1.04 -7.10 1.30
C SER A 110 0.28 -7.76 1.73
N ARG A 111 0.70 -8.84 1.05
CA ARG A 111 1.98 -9.49 1.32
C ARG A 111 3.14 -8.61 0.85
N ALA A 112 3.04 -8.05 -0.35
CA ALA A 112 4.06 -7.20 -0.96
C ALA A 112 4.33 -5.93 -0.13
N VAL A 113 3.31 -5.36 0.52
CA VAL A 113 3.48 -4.23 1.47
C VAL A 113 4.49 -4.58 2.57
N LEU A 114 4.40 -5.77 3.15
CA LEU A 114 5.30 -6.22 4.22
C LEU A 114 6.69 -6.58 3.68
N GLU A 115 6.76 -7.27 2.55
CA GLU A 115 8.04 -7.58 1.89
C GLU A 115 8.80 -6.31 1.51
N THR A 116 8.12 -5.24 1.09
CA THR A 116 8.75 -3.95 0.75
C THR A 116 9.62 -3.41 1.87
N LEU A 117 9.24 -3.63 3.13
CA LEU A 117 9.95 -3.08 4.29
C LEU A 117 11.40 -3.58 4.41
N PHE A 118 11.75 -4.69 3.76
CA PHE A 118 13.13 -5.20 3.71
C PHE A 118 14.00 -4.51 2.64
N TYR A 119 13.38 -3.73 1.74
CA TYR A 119 14.06 -3.14 0.57
C TYR A 119 14.08 -1.61 0.58
N ILE A 120 13.50 -1.00 1.60
CA ILE A 120 13.48 0.46 1.76
C ILE A 120 14.11 0.85 3.10
N ASP A 121 14.79 1.99 3.13
CA ASP A 121 15.31 2.56 4.38
C ASP A 121 14.19 3.29 5.14
N PHE A 122 13.18 2.51 5.55
CA PHE A 122 12.03 3.03 6.29
C PHE A 122 11.40 1.93 7.13
N THR A 123 11.48 2.10 8.43
CA THR A 123 10.84 1.22 9.40
C THR A 123 9.67 1.94 10.04
N PRO A 124 8.42 1.61 9.68
CA PRO A 124 7.26 2.28 10.22
C PRO A 124 6.98 1.87 11.67
N ASP A 125 6.64 2.84 12.52
CA ASP A 125 6.06 2.57 13.85
C ASP A 125 4.63 2.06 13.72
N ILE A 126 3.93 2.50 12.65
CA ILE A 126 2.53 2.19 12.38
C ILE A 126 2.36 1.86 10.89
N ILE A 127 1.64 0.77 10.60
CA ILE A 127 1.07 0.51 9.28
C ILE A 127 -0.43 0.78 9.35
N ASN A 128 -0.89 1.84 8.69
CA ASN A 128 -2.30 2.17 8.58
C ASN A 128 -2.89 1.45 7.36
N CYS A 129 -3.78 0.48 7.60
CA CYS A 129 -4.40 -0.35 6.57
C CYS A 129 -5.79 0.18 6.23
N ASN A 130 -6.02 0.47 4.96
CA ASN A 130 -7.23 1.13 4.48
C ASN A 130 -8.06 0.23 3.58
N ASP A 131 -9.28 0.00 4.02
CA ASP A 131 -10.31 -0.78 3.34
C ASP A 131 -9.93 -2.28 3.17
N TRP A 132 -10.80 -3.06 2.51
CA TRP A 132 -10.68 -4.52 2.38
C TRP A 132 -9.43 -4.97 1.60
N GLN A 133 -8.93 -4.14 0.69
CA GLN A 133 -7.75 -4.45 -0.13
C GLN A 133 -6.46 -4.58 0.69
N THR A 134 -6.44 -4.04 1.91
CA THR A 134 -5.29 -4.12 2.82
C THR A 134 -5.58 -4.99 4.05
N ALA A 135 -6.75 -5.63 4.11
CA ALA A 135 -7.21 -6.38 5.27
C ALA A 135 -6.29 -7.54 5.65
N LEU A 136 -5.54 -8.11 4.71
CA LEU A 136 -4.61 -9.19 4.97
C LEU A 136 -3.24 -8.73 5.48
N VAL A 137 -2.90 -7.44 5.41
CA VAL A 137 -1.63 -6.92 5.96
C VAL A 137 -1.48 -7.29 7.45
N PRO A 138 -2.44 -6.99 8.34
CA PRO A 138 -2.34 -7.37 9.75
C PRO A 138 -2.28 -8.87 9.99
N VAL A 139 -3.01 -9.63 9.18
CA VAL A 139 -3.00 -11.11 9.27
C VAL A 139 -1.62 -11.65 8.92
N TYR A 140 -1.06 -11.23 7.80
CA TYR A 140 0.26 -11.67 7.36
C TYR A 140 1.37 -11.21 8.31
N LEU A 141 1.32 -9.97 8.81
CA LEU A 141 2.29 -9.49 9.78
C LEU A 141 2.33 -10.41 11.01
N ASN A 142 1.17 -10.77 11.54
CA ASN A 142 1.09 -11.64 12.71
C ASN A 142 1.54 -13.09 12.42
N LEU A 143 1.19 -13.64 11.26
CA LEU A 143 1.47 -15.05 10.93
C LEU A 143 2.91 -15.30 10.47
N TYR A 144 3.46 -14.39 9.67
CA TYR A 144 4.71 -14.65 8.97
C TYR A 144 5.89 -13.76 9.39
N TYR A 145 5.62 -12.58 9.98
CA TYR A 145 6.66 -11.58 10.26
C TYR A 145 6.85 -11.32 11.76
N ARG A 146 5.97 -11.83 12.61
CA ARG A 146 6.04 -11.61 14.07
C ARG A 146 7.35 -12.08 14.72
N HIS A 147 7.99 -13.10 14.13
CA HIS A 147 9.23 -13.69 14.65
C HIS A 147 10.49 -13.12 14.00
N LEU A 148 10.33 -12.30 12.98
CA LEU A 148 11.40 -11.52 12.43
C LEU A 148 11.50 -10.27 13.30
N ASP A 149 12.73 -9.87 13.69
CA ASP A 149 12.98 -8.61 14.40
C ASP A 149 12.62 -7.40 13.53
N MET A 150 11.45 -7.44 12.92
CA MET A 150 10.87 -6.27 12.32
C MET A 150 10.47 -5.35 13.47
N PRO A 151 10.97 -4.12 13.50
CA PRO A 151 10.54 -3.14 14.48
C PRO A 151 9.01 -3.12 14.48
N ALA A 152 8.43 -3.34 15.63
CA ALA A 152 7.00 -3.66 15.78
C ALA A 152 6.11 -2.57 15.21
N ALA A 153 5.73 -2.71 13.95
CA ALA A 153 4.71 -1.89 13.36
C ALA A 153 3.38 -2.14 14.09
N ARG A 154 2.84 -1.14 14.76
CA ARG A 154 1.48 -1.18 15.29
C ARG A 154 0.52 -1.04 14.11
N ILE A 155 -0.48 -1.92 14.03
CA ILE A 155 -1.48 -1.86 12.98
C ILE A 155 -2.71 -1.14 13.50
N PHE A 156 -3.12 -0.09 12.81
CA PHE A 156 -4.40 0.54 13.01
C PHE A 156 -5.30 0.27 11.79
N PRO A 157 -6.28 -0.65 11.90
CA PRO A 157 -7.30 -0.78 10.87
C PRO A 157 -8.18 0.47 10.90
N PHE A 158 -8.39 1.08 9.73
CA PHE A 158 -9.37 2.14 9.59
C PHE A 158 -10.78 1.53 9.79
N ARG A 159 -11.45 1.88 10.89
CA ARG A 159 -12.88 1.58 11.04
C ARG A 159 -13.64 2.53 10.13
N ARG A 160 -14.41 1.98 9.18
CA ARG A 160 -15.49 2.77 8.58
C ARG A 160 -16.35 3.32 9.73
N PRO A 161 -16.74 4.61 9.71
CA PRO A 161 -17.84 5.06 10.54
C PRO A 161 -19.03 4.15 10.23
N SER A 162 -19.58 3.51 11.24
CA SER A 162 -20.86 2.83 11.06
C SER A 162 -21.79 3.83 10.41
N SER A 163 -22.30 3.52 9.21
CA SER A 163 -23.42 4.27 8.65
C SER A 163 -24.49 4.22 9.72
N ALA A 164 -24.65 5.31 10.45
CA ALA A 164 -25.78 5.48 11.31
C ALA A 164 -26.99 5.31 10.42
N ALA A 165 -27.77 4.29 10.74
CA ALA A 165 -29.05 4.06 10.12
C ALA A 165 -29.87 5.36 10.17
N ILE A 166 -30.26 5.84 9.01
CA ILE A 166 -31.35 6.79 8.85
C ILE A 166 -32.64 5.97 8.85
#